data_057e6eddbfbb0b7c0ac4266e82e965ef
#
_entry.id   057e6eddbfbb0b7c0ac4266e82e965ef
#
_cell.length_a   1.000
_cell.length_b   1.000
_cell.length_c   1.000
_cell.angle_alpha   90.00
_cell.angle_beta   90.00
_cell.angle_gamma   90.00
#
_symmetry.space_group_name_H-M   'P 1'
#
loop_
_entity.id
_entity.type
_entity.pdbx_description
1 polymer ?
#
loop_
_entity_poly.entity_id
_entity_poly.type
_entity_poly.pdbx_seq_one_letter_code
_entity_poly.pdbx_strand_id
1 'polypeptide(L)'
;PDLPHCGSCNACIDACPTKAFVQPNQMDARRCISYLTIELRESIPLEFRSAMGNRVFGCDDCQLVCPWNKFTEPTQESDFSPRHRLDDASLAELFAWSEEEFLRNTEGSAIRRIGYECWLRNLAVGLGNANRSATVIDALLARKEHPSALVREHVSWALSQHE
;
A
#
# COMPACT_ATOMS: atom_id res chain seq x y z
N PRO A 1 31.61 -14.85 -9.68
CA PRO A 1 30.60 -14.15 -8.88
C PRO A 1 30.60 -12.68 -9.27
N ASP A 2 29.41 -12.15 -9.61
CA ASP A 2 29.27 -10.74 -9.93
C ASP A 2 29.70 -9.89 -8.74
N LEU A 3 30.47 -8.84 -9.02
CA LEU A 3 30.89 -7.89 -7.99
C LEU A 3 29.66 -7.17 -7.46
N PRO A 4 29.59 -6.86 -6.15
CA PRO A 4 28.47 -6.11 -5.60
C PRO A 4 28.42 -4.70 -6.24
N HIS A 5 27.36 -4.44 -6.99
CA HIS A 5 27.19 -3.18 -7.71
C HIS A 5 26.77 -2.00 -6.81
N CYS A 6 26.29 -2.27 -5.59
CA CYS A 6 25.85 -1.23 -4.66
C CYS A 6 27.02 -0.49 -3.97
N GLY A 7 28.21 -1.12 -3.84
CA GLY A 7 29.34 -0.50 -3.15
C GLY A 7 28.98 -0.07 -1.72
N SER A 8 29.20 1.21 -1.41
CA SER A 8 28.85 1.84 -0.13
C SER A 8 27.48 2.51 -0.10
N CYS A 9 26.64 2.35 -1.15
CA CYS A 9 25.34 2.99 -1.23
C CYS A 9 24.32 2.32 -0.29
N ASN A 10 23.66 3.12 0.55
CA ASN A 10 22.61 2.69 1.48
C ASN A 10 21.23 3.33 1.19
N ALA A 11 21.03 3.99 0.06
CA ALA A 11 19.83 4.77 -0.24
C ALA A 11 18.52 3.99 -0.01
N CYS A 12 18.43 2.73 -0.47
CA CYS A 12 17.24 1.90 -0.27
C CYS A 12 17.02 1.48 1.19
N ILE A 13 18.08 1.35 1.98
CA ILE A 13 18.00 1.02 3.42
C ILE A 13 17.44 2.23 4.17
N ASP A 14 17.98 3.41 3.90
CA ASP A 14 17.59 4.67 4.56
C ASP A 14 16.17 5.07 4.21
N ALA A 15 15.74 4.87 2.96
CA ALA A 15 14.41 5.22 2.47
C ALA A 15 13.30 4.28 2.96
N CYS A 16 13.62 3.08 3.45
CA CYS A 16 12.60 2.08 3.82
C CYS A 16 11.79 2.53 5.05
N PRO A 17 10.47 2.83 4.91
CA PRO A 17 9.70 3.38 6.03
C PRO A 17 9.55 2.42 7.21
N THR A 18 9.49 1.12 6.93
CA THR A 18 9.30 0.07 7.93
C THR A 18 10.61 -0.61 8.35
N LYS A 19 11.75 -0.11 7.87
CA LYS A 19 13.07 -0.67 8.17
C LYS A 19 13.14 -2.17 7.87
N ALA A 20 12.62 -2.55 6.71
CA ALA A 20 12.61 -3.95 6.28
C ALA A 20 14.02 -4.48 5.94
N PHE A 21 14.96 -3.63 5.55
CA PHE A 21 16.34 -4.02 5.35
C PHE A 21 17.08 -4.11 6.71
N VAL A 22 17.48 -5.30 7.06
CA VAL A 22 18.21 -5.57 8.32
C VAL A 22 19.71 -5.35 8.17
N GLN A 23 20.22 -5.49 6.96
CA GLN A 23 21.58 -5.15 6.55
C GLN A 23 21.66 -5.08 5.01
N PRO A 24 22.78 -4.62 4.41
CA PRO A 24 22.96 -4.61 2.96
C PRO A 24 22.65 -5.98 2.34
N ASN A 25 21.84 -5.98 1.29
CA ASN A 25 21.38 -7.17 0.55
C ASN A 25 20.57 -8.19 1.36
N GLN A 26 20.10 -7.84 2.56
CA GLN A 26 19.26 -8.71 3.37
C GLN A 26 18.00 -7.97 3.85
N MET A 27 16.84 -8.50 3.50
CA MET A 27 15.53 -7.95 3.85
C MET A 27 14.71 -8.96 4.67
N ASP A 28 14.05 -8.48 5.74
CA ASP A 28 12.96 -9.18 6.39
C ASP A 28 11.66 -8.85 5.66
N ALA A 29 11.19 -9.76 4.82
CA ALA A 29 10.00 -9.57 4.02
C ALA A 29 8.75 -9.28 4.86
N ARG A 30 8.65 -9.80 6.09
CA ARG A 30 7.52 -9.59 7.00
C ARG A 30 7.33 -8.11 7.40
N ARG A 31 8.37 -7.31 7.25
CA ARG A 31 8.37 -5.87 7.51
C ARG A 31 8.13 -5.05 6.24
N CYS A 32 8.24 -5.68 5.05
CA CYS A 32 8.12 -4.98 3.77
C CYS A 32 6.66 -4.59 3.49
N ILE A 33 6.41 -3.33 3.16
CA ILE A 33 5.07 -2.83 2.84
C ILE A 33 4.48 -3.59 1.64
N SER A 34 5.27 -3.99 0.65
CA SER A 34 4.78 -4.81 -0.46
C SER A 34 4.24 -6.15 0.04
N TYR A 35 4.94 -6.82 0.96
CA TYR A 35 4.43 -8.04 1.58
C TYR A 35 3.15 -7.77 2.39
N LEU A 36 3.16 -6.74 3.23
CA LEU A 36 2.03 -6.40 4.10
C LEU A 36 0.75 -6.07 3.31
N THR A 37 0.90 -5.44 2.14
CA THR A 37 -0.25 -5.01 1.34
C THR A 37 -0.69 -6.02 0.28
N ILE A 38 0.20 -6.91 -0.17
CA ILE A 38 -0.07 -7.82 -1.28
C ILE A 38 -0.22 -9.27 -0.81
N GLU A 39 0.67 -9.75 0.06
CA GLU A 39 0.73 -11.17 0.43
C GLU A 39 0.06 -11.49 1.76
N LEU A 40 0.19 -10.61 2.75
CA LEU A 40 -0.43 -10.80 4.07
C LEU A 40 -1.95 -10.78 3.95
N ARG A 41 -2.62 -11.82 4.48
CA ARG A 41 -4.10 -11.94 4.48
C ARG A 41 -4.75 -11.58 5.82
N GLU A 42 -3.94 -11.45 6.84
CA GLU A 42 -4.34 -11.19 8.22
C GLU A 42 -4.27 -9.69 8.55
N SER A 43 -4.41 -9.37 9.82
CA SER A 43 -4.26 -8.01 10.34
C SER A 43 -2.84 -7.49 10.11
N ILE A 44 -2.72 -6.26 9.60
CA ILE A 44 -1.43 -5.57 9.50
C ILE A 44 -0.97 -5.22 10.93
N PRO A 45 0.25 -5.61 11.34
CA PRO A 45 0.74 -5.26 12.66
C PRO A 45 0.72 -3.76 12.93
N LEU A 46 0.27 -3.38 14.12
CA LEU A 46 0.10 -1.98 14.53
C LEU A 46 1.38 -1.14 14.33
N GLU A 47 2.54 -1.74 14.60
CA GLU A 47 3.84 -1.07 14.49
C GLU A 47 4.17 -0.57 13.09
N PHE A 48 3.56 -1.13 12.03
CA PHE A 48 3.84 -0.75 10.65
C PHE A 48 2.83 0.23 10.06
N ARG A 49 1.60 0.32 10.62
CA ARG A 49 0.50 1.05 9.99
C ARG A 49 0.81 2.52 9.73
N SER A 50 1.36 3.22 10.70
CA SER A 50 1.71 4.64 10.54
C SER A 50 2.84 4.83 9.50
N ALA A 51 3.83 3.92 9.49
CA ALA A 51 4.94 3.98 8.55
C ALA A 51 4.53 3.65 7.10
N MET A 52 3.41 2.97 6.89
CA MET A 52 2.90 2.67 5.55
C MET A 52 2.43 3.93 4.79
N GLY A 53 2.02 4.98 5.50
CA GLY A 53 1.49 6.19 4.87
C GLY A 53 0.26 5.86 4.01
N ASN A 54 0.23 6.33 2.76
CA ASN A 54 -0.84 6.08 1.80
C ASN A 54 -0.60 4.91 0.83
N ARG A 55 0.35 4.02 1.14
CA ARG A 55 0.69 2.88 0.28
C ARG A 55 -0.32 1.76 0.46
N VAL A 56 -1.21 1.59 -0.51
CA VAL A 56 -2.34 0.63 -0.43
C VAL A 56 -2.10 -0.66 -1.21
N PHE A 57 -1.17 -0.65 -2.17
CA PHE A 57 -0.80 -1.82 -2.96
C PHE A 57 0.66 -1.72 -3.39
N GLY A 58 1.55 -2.45 -2.74
CA GLY A 58 2.97 -2.39 -3.00
C GLY A 58 3.66 -1.17 -2.39
N CYS A 59 4.98 -1.13 -2.55
CA CYS A 59 5.84 -0.03 -2.15
C CYS A 59 7.14 -0.11 -2.96
N ASP A 60 7.43 0.91 -3.71
CA ASP A 60 8.60 0.98 -4.59
C ASP A 60 9.67 1.98 -4.08
N ASP A 61 9.57 2.47 -2.85
CA ASP A 61 10.49 3.47 -2.29
C ASP A 61 11.96 3.07 -2.48
N CYS A 62 12.30 1.81 -2.18
CA CYS A 62 13.67 1.31 -2.34
C CYS A 62 14.13 1.25 -3.81
N GLN A 63 13.20 1.08 -4.75
CA GLN A 63 13.48 1.09 -6.18
C GLN A 63 13.60 2.53 -6.68
N LEU A 64 12.70 3.41 -6.27
CA LEU A 64 12.67 4.82 -6.69
C LEU A 64 13.96 5.57 -6.32
N VAL A 65 14.52 5.32 -5.13
CA VAL A 65 15.76 5.96 -4.68
C VAL A 65 17.03 5.29 -5.23
N CYS A 66 16.90 4.16 -5.92
CA CYS A 66 18.06 3.41 -6.40
C CYS A 66 18.77 4.17 -7.53
N PRO A 67 20.09 4.46 -7.43
CA PRO A 67 20.83 5.14 -8.49
C PRO A 67 20.82 4.42 -9.84
N TRP A 68 20.53 3.12 -9.84
CA TRP A 68 20.41 2.33 -11.07
C TRP A 68 19.17 2.68 -11.90
N ASN A 69 18.16 3.31 -11.32
CA ASN A 69 16.98 3.78 -12.06
C ASN A 69 17.30 4.84 -13.13
N LYS A 70 18.47 5.48 -13.08
CA LYS A 70 18.90 6.40 -14.14
C LYS A 70 19.03 5.76 -15.51
N PHE A 71 19.06 4.44 -15.58
CA PHE A 71 19.13 3.68 -16.82
C PHE A 71 17.78 3.14 -17.30
N THR A 72 16.69 3.40 -16.55
CA THR A 72 15.35 2.95 -16.94
C THR A 72 14.80 3.83 -18.05
N GLU A 73 14.02 3.22 -18.93
CA GLU A 73 13.29 3.92 -19.99
C GLU A 73 11.78 3.74 -19.77
N PRO A 74 10.96 4.77 -20.05
CA PRO A 74 9.51 4.63 -20.00
C PRO A 74 9.03 3.55 -20.97
N THR A 75 8.13 2.69 -20.51
CA THR A 75 7.52 1.68 -21.37
C THR A 75 6.60 2.34 -22.42
N GLN A 76 6.54 1.75 -23.61
CA GLN A 76 5.58 2.10 -24.66
C GLN A 76 4.37 1.14 -24.66
N GLU A 77 4.33 0.17 -23.74
CA GLU A 77 3.26 -0.82 -23.65
C GLU A 77 2.01 -0.21 -23.00
N SER A 78 0.92 -0.16 -23.76
CA SER A 78 -0.34 0.47 -23.35
C SER A 78 -1.02 -0.20 -22.17
N ASP A 79 -0.76 -1.48 -21.94
CA ASP A 79 -1.34 -2.23 -20.82
C ASP A 79 -0.89 -1.73 -19.44
N PHE A 80 0.22 -0.96 -19.39
CA PHE A 80 0.67 -0.28 -18.17
C PHE A 80 0.03 1.09 -17.95
N SER A 81 -0.83 1.56 -18.87
CA SER A 81 -1.54 2.81 -18.67
C SER A 81 -2.51 2.71 -17.50
N PRO A 82 -2.61 3.75 -16.64
CA PRO A 82 -3.57 3.78 -15.54
C PRO A 82 -5.01 3.57 -16.03
N ARG A 83 -5.79 2.79 -15.27
CA ARG A 83 -7.20 2.53 -15.56
C ARG A 83 -8.06 2.89 -14.35
N HIS A 84 -9.32 3.22 -14.60
CA HIS A 84 -10.32 3.49 -13.56
C HIS A 84 -9.88 4.54 -12.53
N ARG A 85 -9.10 5.53 -12.98
CA ARG A 85 -8.57 6.62 -12.15
C ARG A 85 -7.71 6.16 -10.96
N LEU A 86 -7.05 5.01 -11.07
CA LEU A 86 -6.17 4.49 -10.00
C LEU A 86 -4.93 5.37 -9.76
N ASP A 87 -4.61 6.28 -10.68
CA ASP A 87 -3.52 7.25 -10.62
C ASP A 87 -3.91 8.57 -9.94
N ASP A 88 -5.22 8.92 -9.89
CA ASP A 88 -5.68 10.22 -9.39
C ASP A 88 -6.87 10.15 -8.42
N ALA A 89 -7.51 9.00 -8.24
CA ALA A 89 -8.60 8.83 -7.31
C ALA A 89 -8.16 9.00 -5.86
N SER A 90 -8.95 9.68 -5.05
CA SER A 90 -8.72 9.76 -3.61
C SER A 90 -8.92 8.40 -2.94
N LEU A 91 -8.23 8.17 -1.80
CA LEU A 91 -8.42 6.94 -1.02
C LEU A 91 -9.89 6.77 -0.57
N ALA A 92 -10.60 7.85 -0.29
CA ALA A 92 -12.01 7.81 0.10
C ALA A 92 -12.90 7.33 -1.06
N GLU A 93 -12.66 7.78 -2.30
CA GLU A 93 -13.36 7.27 -3.49
C GLU A 93 -13.11 5.79 -3.70
N LEU A 94 -11.85 5.35 -3.60
CA LEU A 94 -11.49 3.93 -3.72
C LEU A 94 -12.07 3.08 -2.59
N PHE A 95 -12.14 3.63 -1.38
CA PHE A 95 -12.71 2.95 -0.22
C PHE A 95 -14.23 2.80 -0.29
N ALA A 96 -14.90 3.66 -1.06
CA ALA A 96 -16.34 3.58 -1.29
C ALA A 96 -16.75 2.47 -2.27
N TRP A 97 -15.83 1.93 -3.07
CA TRP A 97 -16.16 0.87 -4.03
C TRP A 97 -16.85 -0.32 -3.34
N SER A 98 -17.90 -0.82 -3.97
CA SER A 98 -18.48 -2.12 -3.64
C SER A 98 -17.56 -3.26 -4.09
N GLU A 99 -17.81 -4.47 -3.62
CA GLU A 99 -17.06 -5.65 -4.07
C GLU A 99 -17.21 -5.87 -5.59
N GLU A 100 -18.39 -5.64 -6.13
CA GLU A 100 -18.66 -5.73 -7.56
C GLU A 100 -17.82 -4.70 -8.36
N GLU A 101 -17.76 -3.45 -7.89
CA GLU A 101 -16.94 -2.41 -8.48
C GLU A 101 -15.45 -2.72 -8.40
N PHE A 102 -14.99 -3.21 -7.24
CA PHE A 102 -13.61 -3.67 -7.09
C PHE A 102 -13.28 -4.76 -8.12
N LEU A 103 -14.11 -5.81 -8.21
CA LEU A 103 -13.88 -6.90 -9.16
C LEU A 103 -13.89 -6.44 -10.60
N ARG A 104 -14.83 -5.57 -10.98
CA ARG A 104 -14.93 -5.01 -12.33
C ARG A 104 -13.71 -4.10 -12.64
N ASN A 105 -13.38 -3.20 -11.75
CA ASN A 105 -12.35 -2.18 -12.00
C ASN A 105 -10.93 -2.73 -11.89
N THR A 106 -10.74 -3.90 -11.28
CA THR A 106 -9.43 -4.57 -11.15
C THR A 106 -9.30 -5.78 -12.09
N GLU A 107 -10.23 -5.97 -13.04
CA GLU A 107 -10.13 -7.05 -14.02
C GLU A 107 -8.83 -6.93 -14.83
N GLY A 108 -8.08 -8.05 -14.94
CA GLY A 108 -6.79 -8.07 -15.60
C GLY A 108 -5.67 -7.35 -14.85
N SER A 109 -5.92 -6.84 -13.63
CA SER A 109 -4.91 -6.18 -12.80
C SER A 109 -4.41 -7.10 -11.69
N ALA A 110 -3.13 -6.95 -11.32
CA ALA A 110 -2.54 -7.65 -10.18
C ALA A 110 -3.22 -7.29 -8.84
N ILE A 111 -3.84 -6.11 -8.74
CA ILE A 111 -4.59 -5.65 -7.56
C ILE A 111 -5.71 -6.62 -7.21
N ARG A 112 -6.38 -7.21 -8.18
CA ARG A 112 -7.47 -8.17 -7.96
C ARG A 112 -7.07 -9.36 -7.08
N ARG A 113 -5.79 -9.75 -7.11
CA ARG A 113 -5.24 -10.88 -6.36
C ARG A 113 -5.36 -10.74 -4.85
N ILE A 114 -5.35 -9.52 -4.32
CA ILE A 114 -5.43 -9.32 -2.87
C ILE A 114 -6.83 -9.56 -2.31
N GLY A 115 -7.87 -9.48 -3.14
CA GLY A 115 -9.27 -9.61 -2.73
C GLY A 115 -9.81 -8.35 -2.06
N TYR A 116 -11.14 -8.25 -2.02
CA TYR A 116 -11.83 -7.04 -1.58
C TYR A 116 -11.60 -6.68 -0.11
N GLU A 117 -11.57 -7.66 0.79
CA GLU A 117 -11.32 -7.40 2.22
C GLU A 117 -9.93 -6.81 2.48
N CYS A 118 -8.88 -7.37 1.84
CA CYS A 118 -7.52 -6.83 1.97
C CYS A 118 -7.39 -5.47 1.29
N TRP A 119 -8.13 -5.23 0.20
CA TRP A 119 -8.22 -3.91 -0.42
C TRP A 119 -8.75 -2.87 0.56
N LEU A 120 -9.91 -3.14 1.18
CA LEU A 120 -10.48 -2.26 2.20
C LEU A 120 -9.56 -2.11 3.43
N ARG A 121 -8.94 -3.20 3.90
CA ARG A 121 -7.97 -3.17 4.99
C ARG A 121 -6.82 -2.19 4.70
N ASN A 122 -6.22 -2.27 3.52
CA ASN A 122 -5.10 -1.42 3.14
C ASN A 122 -5.53 0.06 3.00
N LEU A 123 -6.69 0.29 2.40
CA LEU A 123 -7.26 1.64 2.27
C LEU A 123 -7.60 2.25 3.63
N ALA A 124 -8.11 1.47 4.58
CA ALA A 124 -8.36 1.94 5.94
C ALA A 124 -7.06 2.42 6.61
N VAL A 125 -5.94 1.71 6.43
CA VAL A 125 -4.63 2.17 6.93
C VAL A 125 -4.23 3.48 6.27
N GLY A 126 -4.37 3.58 4.94
CA GLY A 126 -4.07 4.82 4.21
C GLY A 126 -4.92 6.01 4.67
N LEU A 127 -6.22 5.79 4.90
CA LEU A 127 -7.13 6.81 5.42
C LEU A 127 -6.79 7.22 6.87
N GLY A 128 -6.35 6.27 7.72
CA GLY A 128 -5.87 6.57 9.07
C GLY A 128 -4.61 7.43 9.08
N ASN A 129 -3.78 7.34 8.05
CA ASN A 129 -2.58 8.16 7.88
C ASN A 129 -2.84 9.49 7.13
N ALA A 130 -4.04 9.68 6.58
CA ALA A 130 -4.39 10.90 5.86
C ALA A 130 -4.62 12.10 6.79
N ASN A 131 -4.56 13.30 6.24
CA ASN A 131 -4.98 14.48 6.99
C ASN A 131 -6.45 14.37 7.36
N ARG A 132 -6.78 14.71 8.61
CA ARG A 132 -8.16 14.72 9.09
C ARG A 132 -9.05 15.63 8.24
N SER A 133 -10.16 15.10 7.73
CA SER A 133 -11.20 15.84 7.04
C SER A 133 -12.55 15.14 7.22
N ALA A 134 -13.64 15.87 6.97
CA ALA A 134 -14.98 15.28 7.00
C ALA A 134 -15.09 14.08 6.03
N THR A 135 -14.57 14.21 4.82
CA THR A 135 -14.58 13.16 3.80
C THR A 135 -13.89 11.88 4.29
N VAL A 136 -12.73 11.99 4.95
CA VAL A 136 -12.01 10.83 5.50
C VAL A 136 -12.81 10.17 6.63
N ILE A 137 -13.34 10.97 7.56
CA ILE A 137 -14.12 10.45 8.69
C ILE A 137 -15.40 9.78 8.22
N ASP A 138 -16.16 10.40 7.31
CA ASP A 138 -17.40 9.86 6.78
C ASP A 138 -17.16 8.54 6.04
N ALA A 139 -16.09 8.46 5.24
CA ALA A 139 -15.70 7.24 4.54
C ALA A 139 -15.41 6.10 5.55
N LEU A 140 -14.65 6.37 6.62
CA LEU A 140 -14.34 5.38 7.65
C LEU A 140 -15.60 4.96 8.43
N LEU A 141 -16.46 5.92 8.81
CA LEU A 141 -17.71 5.63 9.53
C LEU A 141 -18.66 4.76 8.70
N ALA A 142 -18.73 4.95 7.38
CA ALA A 142 -19.55 4.13 6.50
C ALA A 142 -19.17 2.63 6.51
N ARG A 143 -17.95 2.29 6.93
CA ARG A 143 -17.44 0.92 7.02
C ARG A 143 -17.26 0.42 8.46
N LYS A 144 -17.65 1.18 9.47
CA LYS A 144 -17.47 0.85 10.89
C LYS A 144 -18.12 -0.49 11.26
N GLU A 145 -19.28 -0.78 10.67
CA GLU A 145 -20.05 -2.00 10.89
C GLU A 145 -19.90 -3.01 9.73
N HIS A 146 -18.79 -2.97 8.99
CA HIS A 146 -18.56 -3.89 7.89
C HIS A 146 -18.59 -5.36 8.35
N PRO A 147 -19.13 -6.32 7.55
CA PRO A 147 -19.22 -7.73 7.96
C PRO A 147 -17.89 -8.36 8.33
N SER A 148 -16.81 -8.02 7.62
CA SER A 148 -15.47 -8.53 7.91
C SER A 148 -14.88 -7.93 9.19
N ALA A 149 -14.47 -8.78 10.11
CA ALA A 149 -13.77 -8.37 11.33
C ALA A 149 -12.42 -7.70 11.02
N LEU A 150 -11.74 -8.16 9.96
CA LEU A 150 -10.48 -7.59 9.49
C LEU A 150 -10.65 -6.12 9.09
N VAL A 151 -11.71 -5.82 8.34
CA VAL A 151 -12.00 -4.44 7.92
C VAL A 151 -12.37 -3.57 9.13
N ARG A 152 -13.27 -4.05 10.00
CA ARG A 152 -13.68 -3.29 11.22
C ARG A 152 -12.50 -2.93 12.12
N GLU A 153 -11.59 -3.86 12.33
CA GLU A 153 -10.41 -3.64 13.17
C GLU A 153 -9.52 -2.52 12.61
N HIS A 154 -9.28 -2.49 11.30
CA HIS A 154 -8.48 -1.46 10.66
C HIS A 154 -9.20 -0.12 10.57
N VAL A 155 -10.51 -0.13 10.36
CA VAL A 155 -11.36 1.08 10.43
C VAL A 155 -11.34 1.69 11.84
N SER A 156 -11.45 0.86 12.89
CA SER A 156 -11.38 1.35 14.27
C SER A 156 -10.02 1.98 14.57
N TRP A 157 -8.93 1.36 14.13
CA TRP A 157 -7.60 1.95 14.25
C TRP A 157 -7.52 3.26 13.49
N ALA A 158 -7.99 3.30 12.23
CA ALA A 158 -7.95 4.51 11.42
C ALA A 158 -8.71 5.68 12.07
N LEU A 159 -9.91 5.42 12.61
CA LEU A 159 -10.68 6.43 13.33
C LEU A 159 -9.93 6.96 14.56
N SER A 160 -9.26 6.08 15.32
CA SER A 160 -8.48 6.50 16.49
C SER A 160 -7.29 7.40 16.16
N GLN A 161 -6.79 7.37 14.92
CA GLN A 161 -5.73 8.30 14.48
C GLN A 161 -6.26 9.72 14.25
N HIS A 162 -7.57 9.91 14.21
CA HIS A 162 -8.24 11.18 13.96
C HIS A 162 -8.92 11.77 15.21
N GLU A 163 -8.79 11.14 16.36
CA GLU A 163 -9.27 11.66 17.65
C GLU A 163 -8.30 12.73 18.19
#